data_7f4ff9b71a1a2d77651978b7be4d1596
#
_entry.id   7f4ff9b71a1a2d77651978b7be4d1596
#
_cell.length_a   1.000
_cell.length_b   1.000
_cell.length_c   1.000
_cell.angle_alpha   90.00
_cell.angle_beta   90.00
_cell.angle_gamma   90.00
#
_symmetry.space_group_name_H-M   'P 1'
#
loop_
_entity.id
_entity.type
_entity.pdbx_description
1 polymer ?
#
loop_
_entity_poly.entity_id
_entity_poly.type
_entity_poly.pdbx_seq_one_letter_code
_entity_poly.pdbx_strand_id
1 'polypeptide(L)'
;MADRGLKILITELDVLDDGLPADIAVRDRGVADVYRRYLDVTLDHRAVKALITFGLSDRYTWLQEDLPREDGAARRPLPFDEDLQPKPAYRALSHSLRNAPWRKPVRKLHREGSGR
;
A
#
# COMPACT_ATOMS: atom_id res chain seq x y z
N MET A 1 14.66 -2.87 -15.06
CA MET A 1 15.27 -2.18 -13.91
C MET A 1 15.87 -3.17 -12.91
N ALA A 2 15.12 -4.17 -12.50
CA ALA A 2 15.57 -5.09 -11.46
C ALA A 2 16.84 -5.85 -11.85
N ASP A 3 16.99 -6.22 -13.11
CA ASP A 3 18.13 -6.98 -13.61
C ASP A 3 19.42 -6.15 -13.68
N ARG A 4 19.35 -4.86 -13.41
CA ARG A 4 20.53 -3.99 -13.35
C ARG A 4 21.05 -3.81 -11.93
N GLY A 5 20.58 -4.63 -11.00
CA GLY A 5 20.98 -4.52 -9.61
C GLY A 5 20.34 -3.38 -8.85
N LEU A 6 19.34 -2.73 -9.44
CA LEU A 6 18.65 -1.62 -8.80
C LEU A 6 17.68 -2.14 -7.75
N LYS A 7 17.52 -1.37 -6.69
CA LYS A 7 16.51 -1.61 -5.67
C LYS A 7 15.32 -0.71 -5.94
N ILE A 8 14.13 -1.23 -5.65
CA ILE A 8 12.88 -0.53 -5.90
C ILE A 8 12.20 -0.25 -4.57
N LEU A 9 11.78 0.99 -4.38
CA LEU A 9 10.99 1.38 -3.23
C LEU A 9 9.64 1.86 -3.73
N ILE A 10 8.55 1.35 -3.15
CA ILE A 10 7.21 1.84 -3.41
C ILE A 10 6.90 2.85 -2.31
N THR A 11 6.69 4.11 -2.66
CA THR A 11 6.71 5.18 -1.67
C THR A 11 5.37 5.86 -1.44
N GLU A 12 4.39 5.68 -2.32
CA GLU A 12 3.14 6.44 -2.23
C GLU A 12 1.97 5.59 -2.69
N LEU A 13 1.80 4.44 -2.06
CA LEU A 13 0.75 3.51 -2.44
C LEU A 13 -0.57 3.89 -1.79
N ASP A 14 -1.56 4.17 -2.61
CA ASP A 14 -2.96 4.22 -2.21
C ASP A 14 -3.81 3.75 -3.39
N VAL A 15 -5.11 3.59 -3.18
CA VAL A 15 -6.00 3.07 -4.21
C VAL A 15 -7.08 4.08 -4.52
N LEU A 16 -7.08 4.59 -5.75
CA LEU A 16 -8.15 5.44 -6.22
C LEU A 16 -9.41 4.59 -6.36
N ASP A 17 -10.41 4.88 -5.54
CA ASP A 17 -11.61 4.05 -5.43
C ASP A 17 -12.74 4.50 -6.37
N ASP A 18 -12.37 5.12 -7.49
CA ASP A 18 -13.30 5.40 -8.58
C ASP A 18 -13.79 4.11 -9.21
N GLY A 19 -15.01 4.13 -9.71
CA GLY A 19 -15.58 2.94 -10.33
C GLY A 19 -16.05 1.88 -9.36
N LEU A 20 -15.77 2.05 -8.07
CA LEU A 20 -16.30 1.17 -7.03
C LEU A 20 -17.56 1.77 -6.43
N PRO A 21 -18.54 0.93 -6.01
CA PRO A 21 -19.80 1.45 -5.48
C PRO A 21 -19.63 2.29 -4.22
N ALA A 22 -20.64 3.12 -3.93
CA ALA A 22 -20.64 3.93 -2.72
C ALA A 22 -20.79 3.10 -1.45
N ASP A 23 -21.42 1.91 -1.54
CA ASP A 23 -21.56 1.03 -0.39
C ASP A 23 -20.21 0.73 0.23
N ILE A 24 -20.06 1.03 1.51
CA ILE A 24 -18.76 0.94 2.19
C ILE A 24 -18.20 -0.47 2.18
N ALA A 25 -19.01 -1.47 2.52
CA ALA A 25 -18.52 -2.84 2.59
C ALA A 25 -18.06 -3.34 1.23
N VAL A 26 -18.82 -3.06 0.19
CA VAL A 26 -18.48 -3.47 -1.18
C VAL A 26 -17.24 -2.73 -1.64
N ARG A 27 -17.19 -1.43 -1.39
CA ARG A 27 -16.06 -0.61 -1.81
C ARG A 27 -14.78 -1.02 -1.09
N ASP A 28 -14.85 -1.28 0.20
CA ASP A 28 -13.68 -1.71 0.97
C ASP A 28 -13.13 -3.04 0.48
N ARG A 29 -13.99 -3.98 0.11
CA ARG A 29 -13.54 -5.24 -0.50
C ARG A 29 -12.88 -4.99 -1.85
N GLY A 30 -13.44 -4.09 -2.65
CA GLY A 30 -12.85 -3.74 -3.93
C GLY A 30 -11.49 -3.11 -3.81
N VAL A 31 -11.32 -2.20 -2.85
CA VAL A 31 -10.03 -1.57 -2.56
C VAL A 31 -9.03 -2.64 -2.11
N ALA A 32 -9.44 -3.53 -1.21
CA ALA A 32 -8.58 -4.62 -0.75
C ALA A 32 -8.13 -5.51 -1.90
N ASP A 33 -9.02 -5.78 -2.84
CA ASP A 33 -8.73 -6.61 -3.99
C ASP A 33 -7.69 -5.96 -4.91
N VAL A 34 -7.76 -4.64 -5.07
CA VAL A 34 -6.76 -3.90 -5.84
C VAL A 34 -5.40 -3.99 -5.15
N TYR A 35 -5.35 -3.77 -3.83
CA TYR A 35 -4.11 -3.92 -3.08
C TYR A 35 -3.50 -5.30 -3.29
N ARG A 36 -4.32 -6.34 -3.15
CA ARG A 36 -3.83 -7.71 -3.26
C ARG A 36 -3.29 -8.00 -4.65
N ARG A 37 -4.04 -7.67 -5.69
CA ARG A 37 -3.60 -7.96 -7.06
C ARG A 37 -2.33 -7.21 -7.40
N TYR A 38 -2.24 -5.96 -7.00
CA TYR A 38 -1.05 -5.15 -7.25
C TYR A 38 0.16 -5.73 -6.51
N LEU A 39 -0.01 -6.07 -5.24
CA LEU A 39 1.11 -6.54 -4.42
C LEU A 39 1.54 -7.95 -4.76
N ASP A 40 0.61 -8.82 -5.13
CA ASP A 40 0.96 -10.18 -5.52
C ASP A 40 1.88 -10.18 -6.74
N VAL A 41 1.65 -9.28 -7.69
CA VAL A 41 2.52 -9.14 -8.86
C VAL A 41 3.81 -8.42 -8.48
N THR A 42 3.70 -7.30 -7.78
CA THR A 42 4.84 -6.43 -7.50
C THR A 42 5.84 -7.09 -6.56
N LEU A 43 5.37 -7.77 -5.53
CA LEU A 43 6.25 -8.39 -4.53
C LEU A 43 6.93 -9.66 -5.03
N ASP A 44 6.53 -10.19 -6.19
CA ASP A 44 7.31 -11.24 -6.83
C ASP A 44 8.67 -10.73 -7.32
N HIS A 45 8.79 -9.44 -7.52
CA HIS A 45 10.07 -8.84 -7.89
C HIS A 45 10.90 -8.58 -6.64
N ARG A 46 11.94 -9.39 -6.45
CA ARG A 46 12.76 -9.33 -5.24
C ARG A 46 13.57 -8.03 -5.11
N ALA A 47 13.62 -7.25 -6.18
CA ALA A 47 14.23 -5.92 -6.14
C ALA A 47 13.39 -4.92 -5.32
N VAL A 48 12.10 -5.20 -5.10
CA VAL A 48 11.25 -4.35 -4.25
C VAL A 48 11.65 -4.57 -2.79
N LYS A 49 12.17 -3.54 -2.15
CA LYS A 49 12.76 -3.62 -0.81
C LYS A 49 11.93 -2.94 0.26
N ALA A 50 11.05 -2.04 -0.11
CA ALA A 50 10.21 -1.35 0.87
C ALA A 50 8.90 -0.93 0.22
N LEU A 51 7.87 -0.84 1.05
CA LEU A 51 6.55 -0.41 0.67
C LEU A 51 6.06 0.59 1.70
N ILE A 52 5.65 1.76 1.20
CA ILE A 52 5.11 2.82 2.04
C ILE A 52 3.76 3.21 1.48
N THR A 53 2.71 3.12 2.29
CA THR A 53 1.40 3.62 1.89
C THR A 53 1.39 5.14 1.97
N PHE A 54 0.61 5.78 1.10
CA PHE A 54 0.54 7.24 1.08
C PHE A 54 -0.46 7.74 2.11
N GLY A 55 -0.14 7.47 3.35
CA GLY A 55 -0.96 7.70 4.52
C GLY A 55 -1.40 6.38 5.14
N LEU A 56 -1.97 6.46 6.32
CA LEU A 56 -2.42 5.28 7.06
C LEU A 56 -3.94 5.22 7.15
N SER A 57 -4.57 6.34 7.48
CA SER A 57 -6.00 6.45 7.74
C SER A 57 -6.70 7.24 6.66
N ASP A 58 -7.88 6.78 6.26
CA ASP A 58 -8.73 7.47 5.29
C ASP A 58 -9.07 8.89 5.72
N ARG A 59 -8.97 9.19 7.00
CA ARG A 59 -9.26 10.52 7.51
C ARG A 59 -8.38 11.60 6.89
N TYR A 60 -7.15 11.25 6.55
CA TYR A 60 -6.14 12.20 6.09
C TYR A 60 -5.70 11.96 4.66
N THR A 61 -6.49 11.25 3.87
CA THR A 61 -6.11 11.00 2.48
C THR A 61 -6.17 12.29 1.66
N TRP A 62 -5.11 12.50 0.87
CA TRP A 62 -5.06 13.65 -0.05
C TRP A 62 -6.15 13.56 -1.12
N LEU A 63 -6.59 12.34 -1.44
CA LEU A 63 -7.59 12.13 -2.48
C LEU A 63 -8.93 12.79 -2.14
N GLN A 64 -9.24 12.95 -0.86
CA GLN A 64 -10.49 13.55 -0.47
C GLN A 64 -10.57 15.03 -0.86
N GLU A 65 -9.45 15.74 -0.76
CA GLU A 65 -9.41 17.16 -1.09
C GLU A 65 -9.19 17.41 -2.57
N ASP A 66 -8.25 16.66 -3.16
CA ASP A 66 -7.81 16.93 -4.52
C ASP A 66 -8.67 16.23 -5.56
N LEU A 67 -9.22 15.07 -5.24
CA LEU A 67 -10.01 14.27 -6.19
C LEU A 67 -11.22 13.64 -5.47
N PRO A 68 -12.15 14.45 -4.95
CA PRO A 68 -13.31 13.87 -4.28
C PRO A 68 -14.17 13.05 -5.24
N ARG A 69 -14.90 12.08 -4.70
CA ARG A 69 -15.77 11.24 -5.51
C ARG A 69 -16.96 12.06 -6.02
N GLU A 70 -17.37 11.77 -7.25
CA GLU A 70 -18.50 12.45 -7.86
C GLU A 70 -19.81 12.17 -7.13
N ASP A 71 -19.94 10.99 -6.51
CA ASP A 71 -21.14 10.62 -5.78
C ASP A 71 -21.21 11.21 -4.37
N GLY A 72 -20.20 11.98 -3.97
CA GLY A 72 -20.17 12.61 -2.65
C GLY A 72 -19.75 11.70 -1.51
N ALA A 73 -19.52 10.42 -1.77
CA ALA A 73 -19.05 9.51 -0.74
C ALA A 73 -17.59 9.81 -0.37
N ALA A 74 -17.23 9.57 0.88
CA ALA A 74 -15.85 9.79 1.32
C ALA A 74 -14.91 8.79 0.67
N ARG A 75 -13.72 9.25 0.31
CA ARG A 75 -12.64 8.39 -0.22
C ARG A 75 -12.19 7.39 0.84
N ARG A 76 -11.91 6.16 0.42
CA ARG A 76 -11.47 5.11 1.32
C ARG A 76 -10.28 4.32 0.73
N PRO A 77 -9.15 5.01 0.44
CA PRO A 77 -8.05 4.39 -0.31
C PRO A 77 -6.99 3.69 0.54
N LEU A 78 -7.06 3.81 1.87
CA LEU A 78 -5.94 3.46 2.75
C LEU A 78 -6.26 2.24 3.61
N PRO A 79 -5.26 1.66 4.28
CA PRO A 79 -5.46 0.42 5.05
C PRO A 79 -6.37 0.56 6.26
N PHE A 80 -6.44 1.75 6.87
CA PHE A 80 -7.26 1.99 8.07
C PHE A 80 -8.33 3.02 7.76
N ASP A 81 -9.48 2.89 8.43
CA ASP A 81 -10.56 3.84 8.22
C ASP A 81 -10.32 5.13 9.02
N GLU A 82 -11.31 6.03 9.00
CA GLU A 82 -11.20 7.34 9.64
C GLU A 82 -11.06 7.25 11.17
N ASP A 83 -11.44 6.13 11.75
CA ASP A 83 -11.33 5.87 13.19
C ASP A 83 -10.14 4.97 13.53
N LEU A 84 -9.21 4.81 12.59
CA LEU A 84 -8.03 3.96 12.73
C LEU A 84 -8.36 2.49 12.97
N GLN A 85 -9.49 2.05 12.44
CA GLN A 85 -9.85 0.63 12.49
C GLN A 85 -9.33 -0.05 11.22
N PRO A 86 -8.77 -1.26 11.36
CA PRO A 86 -8.24 -1.97 10.18
C PRO A 86 -9.36 -2.35 9.22
N LYS A 87 -9.11 -2.11 7.94
CA LYS A 87 -10.03 -2.42 6.86
C LYS A 87 -9.61 -3.73 6.19
N PRO A 88 -10.45 -4.27 5.31
CA PRO A 88 -10.01 -5.39 4.46
C PRO A 88 -8.69 -5.12 3.74
N ALA A 89 -8.44 -3.86 3.34
CA ALA A 89 -7.18 -3.48 2.71
C ALA A 89 -5.96 -3.76 3.60
N TYR A 90 -6.09 -3.53 4.91
CA TYR A 90 -5.01 -3.86 5.84
C TYR A 90 -4.72 -5.36 5.83
N ARG A 91 -5.77 -6.18 5.85
CA ARG A 91 -5.60 -7.63 5.84
C ARG A 91 -5.00 -8.11 4.53
N ALA A 92 -5.41 -7.54 3.41
CA ALA A 92 -4.86 -7.87 2.10
C ALA A 92 -3.37 -7.52 2.04
N LEU A 93 -3.01 -6.33 2.52
CA LEU A 93 -1.64 -5.85 2.57
C LEU A 93 -0.78 -6.78 3.43
N SER A 94 -1.24 -7.10 4.64
CA SER A 94 -0.53 -7.98 5.56
C SER A 94 -0.33 -9.36 4.96
N HIS A 95 -1.37 -9.91 4.35
CA HIS A 95 -1.31 -11.23 3.72
C HIS A 95 -0.27 -11.27 2.60
N SER A 96 -0.31 -10.29 1.71
CA SER A 96 0.64 -10.24 0.59
C SER A 96 2.08 -10.09 1.07
N LEU A 97 2.30 -9.28 2.10
CA LEU A 97 3.65 -9.11 2.66
C LEU A 97 4.16 -10.39 3.32
N ARG A 98 3.31 -11.10 4.08
CA ARG A 98 3.71 -12.35 4.74
C ARG A 98 4.04 -13.44 3.74
N ASN A 99 3.37 -13.45 2.60
CA ASN A 99 3.53 -14.52 1.61
C ASN A 99 4.46 -14.12 0.48
N ALA A 100 5.08 -12.95 0.56
CA ALA A 100 6.03 -12.51 -0.45
C ALA A 100 7.27 -13.40 -0.44
N PRO A 101 7.89 -13.65 -1.61
CA PRO A 101 9.13 -14.41 -1.66
C PRO A 101 10.22 -13.74 -0.81
N TRP A 102 11.04 -14.56 -0.17
CA TRP A 102 12.17 -14.04 0.59
C TRP A 102 13.09 -13.23 -0.33
N ARG A 103 13.64 -12.17 0.21
CA ARG A 103 14.60 -11.32 -0.49
C ARG A 103 15.69 -10.85 0.46
N LYS A 104 16.84 -10.58 -0.13
CA LYS A 104 17.97 -10.10 0.65
C LYS A 104 17.62 -8.73 1.26
N PRO A 105 17.84 -8.55 2.57
CA PRO A 105 17.57 -7.26 3.20
C PRO A 105 18.45 -6.15 2.64
N VAL A 106 17.97 -4.92 2.77
CA VAL A 106 18.79 -3.75 2.45
C VAL A 106 19.90 -3.66 3.47
N ARG A 107 21.13 -3.47 3.02
CA ARG A 107 22.28 -3.32 3.91
C ARG A 107 22.10 -2.06 4.74
N LYS A 108 22.36 -2.18 6.03
CA LYS A 108 22.41 -1.01 6.88
C LYS A 108 23.58 -0.12 6.44
N LEU A 109 23.31 1.13 6.43
CA LEU A 109 24.40 2.09 6.33
C LEU A 109 25.20 1.98 7.60
N HIS A 110 26.34 1.80 7.48
CA HIS A 110 26.93 1.56 8.61
C HIS A 110 27.70 2.33 9.16
N ARG A 111 27.39 2.15 9.80
CA ARG A 111 27.87 2.39 10.50
C ARG A 111 28.94 1.84 10.74
N GLU A 112 29.43 1.73 10.19
CA GLU A 112 30.27 1.11 10.40
C GLU A 112 31.19 1.81 10.77
N GLY A 113 31.24 2.16 10.92
CA GLY A 113 31.89 2.44 11.51
C GLY A 113 31.87 2.56 12.56
N SER A 114 31.56 2.63 12.71
CA SER A 114 31.41 2.33 13.56
C SER A 114 31.54 1.64 14.24
N GLY A 115 31.73 1.52 14.26
CA GLY A 115 31.78 0.65 14.67
C GLY A 115 32.13 0.73 15.27
N ARG A 116 32.27 1.05 15.08
CA ARG A 116 32.22 0.91 15.37
C ARG A 116 32.12 0.93 15.79
#